data_668438c6b02b7b97254fa754675841e2
#
_entry.id   668438c6b02b7b97254fa754675841e2
#
_cell.length_a   1.000
_cell.length_b   1.000
_cell.length_c   1.000
_cell.angle_alpha   90.00
_cell.angle_beta   90.00
_cell.angle_gamma   90.00
#
_symmetry.space_group_name_H-M   'P 1'
#
loop_
_entity.id
_entity.type
_entity.pdbx_description
1 polymer ?
#
loop_
_entity_poly.entity_id
_entity_poly.type
_entity_poly.pdbx_seq_one_letter_code
_entity_poly.pdbx_strand_id
1 'polypeptide(L)'
;MPGVWWWRRRDTSGGQAVEQTIHIFDMCRNLFGEVTAVQAFGRRGVITDVDNYDTEDASTVNLKFENGVIGTIYSGCFLRGPGALCGINAYALDGCMEYVERQSLTIKENNRTIEAKVGNQYGLEGDMAFVDAILENEQSLILSPYNEAVINLEVTLAANESMDNGGKLITL
;
A
#
# COMPACT_ATOMS: atom_id res chain seq x y z
N MET A 1 7.86 13.30 5.59
CA MET A 1 8.64 12.05 5.68
C MET A 1 10.11 12.26 5.35
N PRO A 2 10.57 12.85 4.24
CA PRO A 2 12.00 13.02 3.95
C PRO A 2 12.81 13.72 5.05
N GLY A 3 12.18 14.60 5.84
CA GLY A 3 12.81 15.28 7.00
C GLY A 3 13.08 14.39 8.22
N VAL A 4 12.47 13.19 8.30
CA VAL A 4 12.65 12.27 9.42
C VAL A 4 13.93 11.46 9.21
N TRP A 5 14.86 11.51 10.16
CA TRP A 5 16.20 10.99 9.99
C TRP A 5 16.28 9.49 9.67
N TRP A 6 15.45 8.66 10.29
CA TRP A 6 15.41 7.22 10.06
C TRP A 6 14.61 6.86 8.78
N TRP A 7 13.57 7.61 8.46
CA TRP A 7 12.72 7.34 7.29
C TRP A 7 13.46 7.58 5.97
N ARG A 8 14.26 8.63 5.91
CA ARG A 8 15.00 9.03 4.70
C ARG A 8 16.13 8.08 4.30
N ARG A 9 16.45 7.12 5.17
CA ARG A 9 17.51 6.16 4.95
C ARG A 9 16.94 4.77 4.74
N ARG A 10 17.35 4.14 3.62
CA ARG A 10 16.87 2.81 3.26
C ARG A 10 17.34 1.71 4.22
N ASP A 11 18.53 1.87 4.79
CA ASP A 11 19.07 0.94 5.77
C ASP A 11 18.31 0.92 7.11
N THR A 12 17.52 1.95 7.38
CA THR A 12 16.72 2.06 8.61
C THR A 12 15.22 1.94 8.38
N SER A 13 14.72 2.40 7.23
CA SER A 13 13.28 2.37 6.91
C SER A 13 12.88 1.22 5.98
N GLY A 14 13.82 0.63 5.27
CA GLY A 14 13.53 -0.31 4.19
C GLY A 14 13.10 0.34 2.87
N GLY A 15 12.96 1.66 2.82
CA GLY A 15 12.48 2.41 1.65
C GLY A 15 11.00 2.74 1.71
N GLN A 16 10.53 3.55 0.76
CA GLN A 16 9.15 4.04 0.73
C GLN A 16 8.13 2.90 0.53
N ALA A 17 8.45 1.89 -0.27
CA ALA A 17 7.56 0.76 -0.49
C ALA A 17 7.27 0.00 0.81
N VAL A 18 8.30 -0.22 1.64
CA VAL A 18 8.23 -0.93 2.92
C VAL A 18 7.56 -0.08 4.00
N GLU A 19 7.95 1.18 4.12
CA GLU A 19 7.56 2.00 5.29
C GLU A 19 6.22 2.73 5.09
N GLN A 20 5.92 3.15 3.87
CA GLN A 20 4.75 3.99 3.63
C GLN A 20 3.72 3.32 2.72
N THR A 21 4.15 2.73 1.62
CA THR A 21 3.21 2.21 0.61
C THR A 21 2.68 0.83 0.98
N ILE A 22 3.27 0.15 1.97
CA ILE A 22 2.85 -1.17 2.45
C ILE A 22 1.35 -1.24 2.77
N HIS A 23 0.74 -0.16 3.25
CA HIS A 23 -0.70 -0.09 3.51
C HIS A 23 -1.55 -0.32 2.24
N ILE A 24 -1.07 0.15 1.09
CA ILE A 24 -1.76 -0.06 -0.19
C ILE A 24 -1.55 -1.50 -0.68
N PHE A 25 -0.36 -2.07 -0.48
CA PHE A 25 -0.11 -3.49 -0.77
C PHE A 25 -1.02 -4.39 0.05
N ASP A 26 -1.18 -4.11 1.36
CA ASP A 26 -2.08 -4.83 2.26
C ASP A 26 -3.53 -4.76 1.76
N MET A 27 -4.03 -3.57 1.46
CA MET A 27 -5.38 -3.39 0.92
C MET A 27 -5.55 -4.11 -0.41
N CYS A 28 -4.58 -4.08 -1.31
CA CYS A 28 -4.64 -4.78 -2.59
C CYS A 28 -4.69 -6.29 -2.38
N ARG A 29 -3.88 -6.86 -1.48
CA ARG A 29 -3.93 -8.29 -1.15
C ARG A 29 -5.27 -8.68 -0.54
N ASN A 30 -5.78 -7.87 0.39
CA ASN A 30 -7.08 -8.11 1.00
C ASN A 30 -8.24 -8.11 -0.02
N LEU A 31 -8.19 -7.21 -1.00
CA LEU A 31 -9.24 -7.07 -2.01
C LEU A 31 -9.12 -8.05 -3.19
N PHE A 32 -7.90 -8.36 -3.62
CA PHE A 32 -7.66 -9.07 -4.88
C PHE A 32 -6.96 -10.43 -4.71
N GLY A 33 -6.57 -10.79 -3.50
CA GLY A 33 -5.91 -12.07 -3.20
C GLY A 33 -4.38 -12.00 -3.24
N GLU A 34 -3.74 -13.19 -3.29
CA GLU A 34 -2.30 -13.30 -3.16
C GLU A 34 -1.54 -12.84 -4.40
N VAL A 35 -0.42 -12.15 -4.16
CA VAL A 35 0.50 -11.69 -5.20
C VAL A 35 1.47 -12.82 -5.55
N THR A 36 1.63 -13.10 -6.84
CA THR A 36 2.54 -14.15 -7.34
C THR A 36 3.77 -13.61 -8.05
N ALA A 37 3.72 -12.34 -8.50
CA ALA A 37 4.89 -11.71 -9.11
C ALA A 37 4.83 -10.18 -8.99
N VAL A 38 6.01 -9.58 -8.89
CA VAL A 38 6.22 -8.14 -8.74
C VAL A 38 7.26 -7.65 -9.75
N GLN A 39 6.97 -6.51 -10.38
CA GLN A 39 7.93 -5.77 -11.21
C GLN A 39 7.87 -4.29 -10.83
N ALA A 40 9.01 -3.67 -10.54
CA ALA A 40 9.02 -2.30 -10.03
C ALA A 40 10.15 -1.45 -10.62
N PHE A 41 9.87 -0.16 -10.79
CA PHE A 41 10.85 0.87 -11.10
C PHE A 41 10.79 1.97 -10.04
N GLY A 42 11.96 2.36 -9.56
CA GLY A 42 12.12 3.43 -8.59
C GLY A 42 12.90 4.60 -9.16
N ARG A 43 12.57 5.83 -8.78
CA ARG A 43 13.31 7.06 -9.11
C ARG A 43 13.87 7.66 -7.82
N ARG A 44 15.15 8.02 -7.85
CA ARG A 44 15.84 8.79 -6.79
C ARG A 44 16.40 10.09 -7.36
N GLY A 45 16.65 11.06 -6.49
CA GLY A 45 17.31 12.33 -6.83
C GLY A 45 16.35 13.41 -7.33
N VAL A 46 15.08 13.34 -7.02
CA VAL A 46 14.11 14.45 -7.11
C VAL A 46 14.22 15.33 -5.86
N ILE A 47 14.35 14.72 -4.68
CA ILE A 47 14.60 15.40 -3.41
C ILE A 47 16.10 15.55 -3.26
N THR A 48 16.58 16.79 -3.35
CA THR A 48 18.02 17.13 -3.34
C THR A 48 18.45 18.02 -2.16
N ASP A 49 17.50 18.49 -1.37
CA ASP A 49 17.69 19.43 -0.28
C ASP A 49 17.56 18.78 1.11
N VAL A 50 17.66 17.45 1.15
CA VAL A 50 17.67 16.66 2.39
C VAL A 50 18.93 15.83 2.44
N ASP A 51 19.73 16.06 3.47
CA ASP A 51 21.01 15.35 3.65
C ASP A 51 20.79 13.87 3.93
N ASN A 52 21.66 13.04 3.34
CA ASN A 52 21.64 11.58 3.50
C ASN A 52 20.29 10.92 3.12
N TYR A 53 19.59 11.48 2.14
CA TYR A 53 18.38 10.90 1.58
C TYR A 53 18.73 9.87 0.50
N ASP A 54 18.39 8.62 0.73
CA ASP A 54 18.74 7.51 -0.18
C ASP A 54 17.56 6.56 -0.50
N THR A 55 16.35 6.87 -0.01
CA THR A 55 15.15 6.17 -0.41
C THR A 55 14.65 6.64 -1.79
N GLU A 56 13.75 5.91 -2.40
CA GLU A 56 13.11 6.30 -3.65
C GLU A 56 12.15 7.48 -3.45
N ASP A 57 12.23 8.49 -4.32
CA ASP A 57 11.31 9.63 -4.35
C ASP A 57 9.94 9.24 -4.91
N ALA A 58 9.95 8.35 -5.89
CA ALA A 58 8.77 7.81 -6.54
C ALA A 58 9.03 6.38 -7.01
N SER A 59 7.98 5.59 -7.08
CA SER A 59 8.02 4.25 -7.65
C SER A 59 6.74 3.89 -8.38
N THR A 60 6.86 2.96 -9.31
CA THR A 60 5.75 2.22 -9.91
C THR A 60 5.98 0.74 -9.69
N VAL A 61 4.96 0.04 -9.20
CA VAL A 61 5.04 -1.39 -8.91
C VAL A 61 3.88 -2.09 -9.60
N ASN A 62 4.19 -2.97 -10.54
CA ASN A 62 3.23 -3.85 -11.17
C ASN A 62 3.09 -5.13 -10.37
N LEU A 63 1.87 -5.54 -10.10
CA LEU A 63 1.49 -6.74 -9.37
C LEU A 63 0.74 -7.71 -10.26
N LYS A 64 1.06 -8.98 -10.12
CA LYS A 64 0.26 -10.08 -10.68
C LYS A 64 -0.27 -10.92 -9.54
N PHE A 65 -1.59 -11.12 -9.51
CA PHE A 65 -2.28 -11.91 -8.50
C PHE A 65 -2.52 -13.34 -8.99
N GLU A 66 -2.67 -14.27 -8.05
CA GLU A 66 -2.91 -15.70 -8.33
C GLU A 66 -4.15 -15.93 -9.20
N ASN A 67 -5.21 -15.17 -8.94
CA ASN A 67 -6.48 -15.25 -9.69
C ASN A 67 -6.45 -14.57 -11.08
N GLY A 68 -5.28 -14.06 -11.51
CA GLY A 68 -5.09 -13.43 -12.81
C GLY A 68 -5.36 -11.91 -12.84
N VAL A 69 -5.79 -11.31 -11.74
CA VAL A 69 -5.86 -9.85 -11.62
C VAL A 69 -4.46 -9.25 -11.78
N ILE A 70 -4.37 -8.09 -12.40
CA ILE A 70 -3.16 -7.28 -12.48
C ILE A 70 -3.41 -5.91 -11.88
N GLY A 71 -2.41 -5.35 -11.21
CA GLY A 71 -2.49 -4.03 -10.61
C GLY A 71 -1.21 -3.24 -10.80
N THR A 72 -1.32 -1.92 -10.67
CA THR A 72 -0.16 -1.02 -10.61
C THR A 72 -0.31 -0.10 -9.43
N ILE A 73 0.69 -0.08 -8.57
CA ILE A 73 0.80 0.89 -7.47
C ILE A 73 1.78 1.96 -7.91
N TYR A 74 1.32 3.20 -7.94
CA TYR A 74 2.18 4.37 -8.06
C TYR A 74 2.31 5.04 -6.71
N SER A 75 3.51 5.38 -6.30
CA SER A 75 3.76 6.09 -5.05
C SER A 75 4.84 7.16 -5.20
N GLY A 76 4.77 8.19 -4.37
CA GLY A 76 5.75 9.25 -4.36
C GLY A 76 5.69 10.11 -3.10
N CYS A 77 6.86 10.53 -2.61
CA CYS A 77 7.00 11.38 -1.42
C CYS A 77 7.58 12.76 -1.72
N PHE A 78 7.74 13.10 -2.99
CA PHE A 78 8.37 14.33 -3.45
C PHE A 78 7.42 15.52 -3.58
N LEU A 79 6.12 15.29 -3.58
CA LEU A 79 5.13 16.36 -3.73
C LEU A 79 5.10 17.23 -2.46
N ARG A 80 5.30 18.54 -2.65
CA ARG A 80 5.31 19.55 -1.56
C ARG A 80 4.07 20.44 -1.54
N GLY A 81 3.20 20.28 -2.50
CA GLY A 81 1.97 21.05 -2.64
C GLY A 81 0.71 20.21 -2.43
N PRO A 82 -0.47 20.84 -2.54
CA PRO A 82 -1.73 20.13 -2.52
C PRO A 82 -1.89 19.22 -3.75
N GLY A 83 -2.79 18.24 -3.67
CA GLY A 83 -3.15 17.37 -4.80
C GLY A 83 -2.67 15.93 -4.70
N ALA A 84 -1.97 15.56 -3.62
CA ALA A 84 -1.71 14.13 -3.36
C ALA A 84 -3.03 13.45 -3.01
N LEU A 85 -3.33 12.37 -3.73
CA LEU A 85 -4.44 11.47 -3.43
C LEU A 85 -3.85 10.09 -3.11
N CYS A 86 -4.41 9.44 -2.11
CA CYS A 86 -4.14 8.05 -1.81
C CYS A 86 -5.45 7.28 -1.95
N GLY A 87 -5.42 6.12 -2.60
CA GLY A 87 -6.62 5.34 -2.82
C GLY A 87 -6.40 4.21 -3.81
N ILE A 88 -7.49 3.57 -4.18
CA ILE A 88 -7.51 2.43 -5.11
C ILE A 88 -8.64 2.63 -6.12
N ASN A 89 -8.31 2.47 -7.39
CA ASN A 89 -9.29 2.32 -8.47
C ASN A 89 -9.24 0.87 -8.96
N ALA A 90 -10.40 0.23 -9.03
CA ALA A 90 -10.53 -1.11 -9.60
C ALA A 90 -11.56 -1.12 -10.71
N TYR A 91 -11.31 -1.93 -11.74
CA TYR A 91 -12.15 -2.04 -12.92
C TYR A 91 -12.43 -3.51 -13.19
N ALA A 92 -13.70 -3.82 -13.41
CA ALA A 92 -14.19 -5.13 -13.76
C ALA A 92 -15.11 -5.04 -14.99
N LEU A 93 -15.53 -6.19 -15.53
CA LEU A 93 -16.40 -6.22 -16.71
C LEU A 93 -17.71 -5.45 -16.50
N ASP A 94 -18.31 -5.58 -15.32
CA ASP A 94 -19.63 -5.04 -15.01
C ASP A 94 -19.62 -3.82 -14.08
N GLY A 95 -18.44 -3.29 -13.74
CA GLY A 95 -18.37 -2.15 -12.84
C GLY A 95 -16.99 -1.66 -12.53
N CYS A 96 -16.94 -0.63 -11.66
CA CYS A 96 -15.71 -0.10 -11.14
C CYS A 96 -15.87 0.34 -9.69
N MET A 97 -14.74 0.39 -9.00
CA MET A 97 -14.62 0.89 -7.64
C MET A 97 -13.62 2.06 -7.62
N GLU A 98 -13.98 3.12 -6.91
CA GLU A 98 -13.10 4.23 -6.57
C GLU A 98 -13.09 4.37 -5.05
N TYR A 99 -11.94 4.12 -4.44
CA TYR A 99 -11.70 4.35 -3.02
C TYR A 99 -10.71 5.49 -2.86
N VAL A 100 -11.11 6.52 -2.15
CA VAL A 100 -10.25 7.62 -1.71
C VAL A 100 -9.98 7.44 -0.23
N GLU A 101 -8.71 7.25 0.12
CA GLU A 101 -8.30 6.92 1.49
C GLU A 101 -8.86 7.91 2.50
N ARG A 102 -9.49 7.37 3.55
CA ARG A 102 -10.08 8.12 4.66
C ARG A 102 -11.15 9.15 4.26
N GLN A 103 -11.73 9.00 3.08
CA GLN A 103 -12.75 9.94 2.59
C GLN A 103 -14.00 9.22 2.10
N SER A 104 -13.89 8.39 1.07
CA SER A 104 -15.05 7.83 0.40
C SER A 104 -14.76 6.54 -0.36
N LEU A 105 -15.81 5.78 -0.55
CA LEU A 105 -15.87 4.65 -1.47
C LEU A 105 -17.05 4.85 -2.40
N THR A 106 -16.82 4.71 -3.70
CA THR A 106 -17.86 4.67 -4.73
C THR A 106 -17.72 3.36 -5.53
N ILE A 107 -18.80 2.59 -5.60
CA ILE A 107 -18.88 1.39 -6.45
C ILE A 107 -20.00 1.62 -7.47
N LYS A 108 -19.68 1.44 -8.74
CA LYS A 108 -20.64 1.55 -9.85
C LYS A 108 -20.74 0.20 -10.54
N GLU A 109 -21.94 -0.36 -10.55
CA GLU A 109 -22.27 -1.63 -11.20
C GLU A 109 -23.48 -1.39 -12.08
N ASN A 110 -23.44 -1.72 -13.39
CA ASN A 110 -24.57 -1.60 -14.33
C ASN A 110 -25.55 -0.45 -14.02
N ASN A 111 -26.60 -0.72 -13.26
CA ASN A 111 -27.66 0.23 -12.90
C ASN A 111 -27.65 0.65 -11.43
N ARG A 112 -26.59 0.35 -10.69
CA ARG A 112 -26.47 0.62 -9.25
C ARG A 112 -25.20 1.40 -8.94
N THR A 113 -25.35 2.42 -8.12
CA THR A 113 -24.21 3.12 -7.49
C THR A 113 -24.33 3.00 -5.98
N ILE A 114 -23.24 2.59 -5.34
CA ILE A 114 -23.09 2.57 -3.89
C ILE A 114 -22.08 3.64 -3.54
N GLU A 115 -22.45 4.53 -2.63
CA GLU A 115 -21.55 5.55 -2.09
C GLU A 115 -21.48 5.41 -0.58
N ALA A 116 -20.27 5.40 -0.04
CA ALA A 116 -20.03 5.44 1.38
C ALA A 116 -18.99 6.52 1.70
N LYS A 117 -19.19 7.20 2.80
CA LYS A 117 -18.23 8.17 3.34
C LYS A 117 -17.70 7.65 4.66
N VAL A 118 -16.45 7.93 4.94
CA VAL A 118 -15.87 7.63 6.26
C VAL A 118 -16.59 8.48 7.31
N GLY A 119 -17.16 7.81 8.30
CA GLY A 119 -17.90 8.44 9.39
C GLY A 119 -17.50 7.93 10.78
N ASN A 120 -16.49 7.04 10.83
CA ASN A 120 -16.04 6.38 12.05
C ASN A 120 -14.67 6.91 12.51
N GLN A 121 -14.31 6.55 13.74
CA GLN A 121 -12.99 6.81 14.32
C GLN A 121 -12.07 5.60 14.13
N TYR A 122 -11.73 5.30 12.87
CA TYR A 122 -11.01 4.08 12.46
C TYR A 122 -9.75 3.79 13.29
N GLY A 123 -9.00 4.80 13.72
CA GLY A 123 -7.82 4.60 14.58
C GLY A 123 -8.21 4.08 15.96
N LEU A 124 -9.19 4.71 16.61
CA LEU A 124 -9.71 4.26 17.91
C LEU A 124 -10.36 2.88 17.81
N GLU A 125 -11.13 2.62 16.76
CA GLU A 125 -11.76 1.30 16.55
C GLU A 125 -10.73 0.20 16.37
N GLY A 126 -9.62 0.47 15.65
CA GLY A 126 -8.51 -0.46 15.52
C GLY A 126 -7.83 -0.77 16.87
N ASP A 127 -7.57 0.27 17.67
CA ASP A 127 -6.99 0.10 19.01
C ASP A 127 -7.94 -0.69 19.91
N MET A 128 -9.24 -0.41 19.86
CA MET A 128 -10.26 -1.15 20.61
C MET A 128 -10.31 -2.61 20.21
N ALA A 129 -10.34 -2.91 18.90
CA ALA A 129 -10.34 -4.29 18.41
C ALA A 129 -9.12 -5.08 18.91
N PHE A 130 -7.95 -4.45 18.97
CA PHE A 130 -6.75 -5.08 19.53
C PHE A 130 -6.88 -5.37 21.04
N VAL A 131 -7.39 -4.41 21.81
CA VAL A 131 -7.62 -4.57 23.25
C VAL A 131 -8.66 -5.66 23.51
N ASP A 132 -9.78 -5.66 22.78
CA ASP A 132 -10.85 -6.64 22.90
C ASP A 132 -10.34 -8.05 22.55
N ALA A 133 -9.52 -8.19 21.50
CA ALA A 133 -8.88 -9.46 21.16
C ALA A 133 -8.04 -10.05 22.31
N ILE A 134 -7.36 -9.19 23.07
CA ILE A 134 -6.59 -9.62 24.25
C ILE A 134 -7.52 -10.01 25.40
N LEU A 135 -8.52 -9.17 25.69
CA LEU A 135 -9.42 -9.39 26.84
C LEU A 135 -10.31 -10.63 26.66
N GLU A 136 -10.75 -10.88 25.44
CA GLU A 136 -11.59 -12.02 25.08
C GLU A 136 -10.79 -13.26 24.70
N ASN A 137 -9.47 -13.14 24.60
CA ASN A 137 -8.57 -14.19 24.08
C ASN A 137 -9.03 -14.70 22.69
N GLU A 138 -9.47 -13.78 21.83
CA GLU A 138 -10.06 -14.05 20.52
C GLU A 138 -9.28 -13.32 19.40
N GLN A 139 -8.34 -14.02 18.79
CA GLN A 139 -7.48 -13.46 17.74
C GLN A 139 -8.25 -13.10 16.46
N SER A 140 -9.39 -13.70 16.19
CA SER A 140 -10.19 -13.43 14.98
C SER A 140 -10.75 -12.01 14.92
N LEU A 141 -10.74 -11.28 16.03
CA LEU A 141 -11.08 -9.85 16.06
C LEU A 141 -10.04 -8.97 15.38
N ILE A 142 -8.82 -9.49 15.15
CA ILE A 142 -7.74 -8.76 14.46
C ILE A 142 -7.83 -9.05 12.96
N LEU A 143 -8.24 -8.06 12.17
CA LEU A 143 -8.43 -8.20 10.72
C LEU A 143 -7.13 -8.40 9.93
N SER A 144 -6.02 -7.82 10.42
CA SER A 144 -4.68 -7.99 9.80
C SER A 144 -3.71 -8.52 10.87
N PRO A 145 -3.68 -9.83 11.11
CA PRO A 145 -2.79 -10.44 12.08
C PRO A 145 -1.32 -10.42 11.60
N TYR A 146 -0.40 -10.68 12.50
CA TYR A 146 1.04 -10.53 12.26
C TYR A 146 1.56 -11.34 11.06
N ASN A 147 1.03 -12.53 10.81
CA ASN A 147 1.40 -13.34 9.63
C ASN A 147 1.06 -12.64 8.31
N GLU A 148 -0.07 -11.94 8.24
CA GLU A 148 -0.44 -11.14 7.06
C GLU A 148 0.53 -9.97 6.84
N ALA A 149 0.96 -9.33 7.92
CA ALA A 149 1.97 -8.27 7.86
C ALA A 149 3.31 -8.79 7.31
N VAL A 150 3.72 -10.02 7.66
CA VAL A 150 4.93 -10.66 7.12
C VAL A 150 4.82 -10.88 5.61
N ILE A 151 3.69 -11.38 5.13
CA ILE A 151 3.47 -11.58 3.68
C ILE A 151 3.48 -10.23 2.94
N ASN A 152 2.85 -9.20 3.50
CA ASN A 152 2.91 -7.85 2.93
C ASN A 152 4.35 -7.31 2.85
N LEU A 153 5.15 -7.59 3.87
CA LEU A 153 6.56 -7.23 3.86
C LEU A 153 7.32 -7.96 2.74
N GLU A 154 7.08 -9.24 2.53
CA GLU A 154 7.70 -10.02 1.44
C GLU A 154 7.39 -9.40 0.07
N VAL A 155 6.14 -9.01 -0.19
CA VAL A 155 5.74 -8.34 -1.44
C VAL A 155 6.47 -7.00 -1.62
N THR A 156 6.58 -6.19 -0.56
CA THR A 156 7.28 -4.90 -0.64
C THR A 156 8.80 -5.06 -0.80
N LEU A 157 9.39 -6.09 -0.18
CA LEU A 157 10.81 -6.43 -0.38
C LEU A 157 11.09 -6.91 -1.80
N ALA A 158 10.17 -7.68 -2.39
CA ALA A 158 10.25 -8.06 -3.81
C ALA A 158 10.18 -6.85 -4.74
N ALA A 159 9.37 -5.83 -4.41
CA ALA A 159 9.37 -4.57 -5.14
C ALA A 159 10.72 -3.84 -5.03
N ASN A 160 11.32 -3.81 -3.85
CA ASN A 160 12.67 -3.27 -3.65
C ASN A 160 13.72 -4.03 -4.47
N GLU A 161 13.70 -5.37 -4.43
CA GLU A 161 14.60 -6.21 -5.21
C GLU A 161 14.46 -5.93 -6.71
N SER A 162 13.22 -5.82 -7.20
CA SER A 162 12.95 -5.49 -8.60
C SER A 162 13.52 -4.12 -8.98
N MET A 163 13.30 -3.09 -8.17
CA MET A 163 13.85 -1.75 -8.40
C MET A 163 15.39 -1.74 -8.45
N ASP A 164 16.03 -2.48 -7.54
CA ASP A 164 17.49 -2.57 -7.45
C ASP A 164 18.10 -3.34 -8.62
N ASN A 165 17.32 -4.20 -9.27
CA ASN A 165 17.73 -5.01 -10.43
C ASN A 165 17.15 -4.47 -11.76
N GLY A 166 16.88 -3.16 -11.84
CA GLY A 166 16.48 -2.49 -13.09
C GLY A 166 15.09 -2.89 -13.60
N GLY A 167 14.19 -3.27 -12.72
CA GLY A 167 12.84 -3.68 -13.08
C GLY A 167 12.70 -5.17 -13.42
N LYS A 168 13.59 -6.01 -12.90
CA LYS A 168 13.49 -7.46 -13.06
C LYS A 168 12.22 -7.97 -12.43
N LEU A 169 11.49 -8.87 -13.12
CA LEU A 169 10.34 -9.58 -12.54
C LEU A 169 10.81 -10.50 -11.42
N ILE A 170 10.20 -10.37 -10.25
CA ILE A 170 10.40 -11.21 -9.08
C ILE A 170 9.15 -12.07 -8.90
N THR A 171 9.33 -13.37 -8.73
CA THR A 171 8.25 -14.33 -8.43
C THR A 171 8.25 -14.61 -6.94
N LEU A 172 7.09 -14.62 -6.33
CA LEU A 172 6.84 -14.91 -4.91
C LEU A 172 6.39 -16.35 -4.72
#